data_2a23e519e9faf60d2a7983df26b535f9
#
_entry.id   2a23e519e9faf60d2a7983df26b535f9
#
_cell.length_a   1.000
_cell.length_b   1.000
_cell.length_c   1.000
_cell.angle_alpha   90.00
_cell.angle_beta   90.00
_cell.angle_gamma   90.00
#
_symmetry.space_group_name_H-M   'P 1'
#
loop_
_entity.id
_entity.type
_entity.pdbx_description
1 polymer ?
#
loop_
_entity_poly.entity_id
_entity_poly.type
_entity_poly.pdbx_seq_one_letter_code
_entity_poly.pdbx_strand_id
1 'polypeptide(L)'
;MNIGLMAVDSVYPNLALMKISSWHKAKGDCVEWYNPFDEYDVVYMSKVFSFTEDYRQYMTNAKEIRKGGTGYSLSVKLDEAIEFVTPDYSIYPNIDDRTAYGFLTRGCQNRCKWCVVPRKEGGIKPYMDVEEIAVDGRNELYLMDNNILACDYGLEQIEKIISFKDRKSVV
;
A
#
# COMPACT_ATOMS: atom_id res chain seq x y z
N MET A 1 -19.39 -8.56 -6.61
CA MET A 1 -18.72 -9.61 -5.83
C MET A 1 -18.62 -9.16 -4.37
N ASN A 2 -18.54 -10.11 -3.43
CA ASN A 2 -18.24 -9.82 -2.02
C ASN A 2 -16.74 -10.05 -1.78
N ILE A 3 -16.03 -9.00 -1.40
CA ILE A 3 -14.58 -8.98 -1.23
C ILE A 3 -14.22 -8.76 0.22
N GLY A 4 -13.51 -9.71 0.81
CA GLY A 4 -12.96 -9.59 2.17
C GLY A 4 -11.51 -9.14 2.15
N LEU A 5 -11.15 -8.21 3.03
CA LEU A 5 -9.77 -7.75 3.23
C LEU A 5 -9.24 -8.20 4.59
N MET A 6 -8.00 -8.71 4.64
CA MET A 6 -7.37 -9.14 5.88
C MET A 6 -5.92 -8.67 5.95
N ALA A 7 -5.62 -7.81 6.93
CA ALA A 7 -4.26 -7.52 7.37
C ALA A 7 -3.89 -8.51 8.49
N VAL A 8 -3.04 -9.50 8.16
CA VAL A 8 -2.79 -10.65 9.04
C VAL A 8 -2.01 -10.27 10.30
N ASP A 9 -1.03 -9.39 10.16
CA ASP A 9 -0.04 -9.09 11.21
C ASP A 9 0.35 -7.61 11.29
N SER A 10 -0.46 -6.71 10.73
CA SER A 10 -0.21 -5.27 10.79
C SER A 10 -1.48 -4.51 11.12
N VAL A 11 -1.36 -3.56 12.04
CA VAL A 11 -2.39 -2.57 12.37
C VAL A 11 -2.20 -1.25 11.61
N TYR A 12 -1.08 -1.10 10.94
CA TYR A 12 -0.78 0.08 10.12
C TYR A 12 -1.52 0.05 8.79
N PRO A 13 -1.80 1.22 8.20
CA PRO A 13 -2.42 1.32 6.89
C PRO A 13 -1.66 0.50 5.84
N ASN A 14 -2.38 -0.37 5.16
CA ASN A 14 -1.84 -1.27 4.14
C ASN A 14 -2.22 -0.78 2.75
N LEU A 15 -1.32 -0.08 2.07
CA LEU A 15 -1.57 0.49 0.74
C LEU A 15 -2.05 -0.53 -0.28
N ALA A 16 -1.56 -1.78 -0.22
CA ALA A 16 -1.99 -2.81 -1.15
C ALA A 16 -3.48 -3.13 -0.97
N LEU A 17 -3.94 -3.31 0.28
CA LEU A 17 -5.35 -3.54 0.58
C LEU A 17 -6.22 -2.32 0.26
N MET A 18 -5.73 -1.10 0.51
CA MET A 18 -6.43 0.14 0.16
C MET A 18 -6.62 0.27 -1.36
N LYS A 19 -5.60 -0.06 -2.16
CA LYS A 19 -5.67 -0.05 -3.63
C LYS A 19 -6.60 -1.13 -4.17
N ILE A 20 -6.56 -2.34 -3.60
CA ILE A 20 -7.49 -3.44 -3.91
C ILE A 20 -8.92 -3.01 -3.61
N SER A 21 -9.17 -2.37 -2.46
CA SER A 21 -10.49 -1.85 -2.10
C SER A 21 -11.00 -0.85 -3.13
N SER A 22 -10.19 0.15 -3.48
CA SER A 22 -10.55 1.17 -4.46
C SER A 22 -10.90 0.56 -5.82
N TRP A 23 -10.06 -0.37 -6.30
CA TRP A 23 -10.25 -1.05 -7.59
C TRP A 23 -11.53 -1.88 -7.65
N HIS A 24 -11.85 -2.63 -6.58
CA HIS A 24 -13.08 -3.40 -6.50
C HIS A 24 -14.31 -2.52 -6.36
N LYS A 25 -14.27 -1.49 -5.50
CA LYS A 25 -15.37 -0.53 -5.35
C LYS A 25 -15.69 0.21 -6.66
N ALA A 26 -14.67 0.56 -7.45
CA ALA A 26 -14.85 1.17 -8.77
C ALA A 26 -15.58 0.24 -9.77
N LYS A 27 -15.56 -1.07 -9.54
CA LYS A 27 -16.31 -2.07 -10.32
C LYS A 27 -17.71 -2.37 -9.77
N GLY A 28 -18.09 -1.75 -8.67
CA GLY A 28 -19.36 -1.99 -8.00
C GLY A 28 -19.37 -3.22 -7.09
N ASP A 29 -18.20 -3.75 -6.72
CA ASP A 29 -18.07 -4.83 -5.75
C ASP A 29 -18.29 -4.31 -4.32
N CYS A 30 -18.83 -5.16 -3.43
CA CYS A 30 -18.90 -4.90 -2.00
C CYS A 30 -17.56 -5.27 -1.37
N VAL A 31 -16.92 -4.32 -0.68
CA VAL A 31 -15.61 -4.51 -0.06
C VAL A 31 -15.65 -4.17 1.42
N GLU A 32 -15.20 -5.08 2.26
CA GLU A 32 -15.15 -4.90 3.70
C GLU A 32 -13.96 -5.63 4.35
N TRP A 33 -13.71 -5.34 5.62
CA TRP A 33 -12.78 -6.17 6.41
C TRP A 33 -13.37 -7.55 6.62
N TYR A 34 -12.53 -8.58 6.47
CA TYR A 34 -12.94 -9.97 6.63
C TYR A 34 -13.62 -10.22 7.98
N ASN A 35 -14.82 -10.80 7.92
CA ASN A 35 -15.61 -11.24 9.04
C ASN A 35 -15.89 -12.76 8.89
N PRO A 36 -15.60 -13.60 9.88
CA PRO A 36 -15.78 -15.04 9.76
C PRO A 36 -17.26 -15.50 9.65
N PHE A 37 -18.20 -14.60 9.85
CA PHE A 37 -19.65 -14.88 9.76
C PHE A 37 -20.27 -14.54 8.40
N ASP A 38 -19.53 -13.86 7.51
CA ASP A 38 -19.99 -13.45 6.19
C ASP A 38 -19.38 -14.34 5.10
N GLU A 39 -20.01 -14.41 3.92
CA GLU A 39 -19.52 -15.18 2.78
C GLU A 39 -18.85 -14.28 1.75
N TYR A 40 -17.70 -14.72 1.23
CA TYR A 40 -16.89 -13.95 0.29
C TYR A 40 -16.65 -14.70 -1.03
N ASP A 41 -16.69 -13.95 -2.12
CA ASP A 41 -16.21 -14.46 -3.41
C ASP A 41 -14.69 -14.54 -3.41
N VAL A 42 -14.01 -13.50 -2.91
CA VAL A 42 -12.55 -13.44 -2.78
C VAL A 42 -12.16 -12.81 -1.45
N VAL A 43 -11.17 -13.39 -0.78
CA VAL A 43 -10.50 -12.76 0.37
C VAL A 43 -9.05 -12.47 0.03
N TYR A 44 -8.66 -11.20 0.18
CA TYR A 44 -7.27 -10.76 0.04
C TYR A 44 -6.60 -10.73 1.40
N MET A 45 -5.55 -11.55 1.57
CA MET A 45 -4.76 -11.61 2.80
C MET A 45 -3.40 -10.95 2.57
N SER A 46 -3.07 -9.94 3.38
CA SER A 46 -1.75 -9.30 3.38
C SER A 46 -0.99 -9.62 4.65
N LYS A 47 0.22 -10.16 4.51
CA LYS A 47 1.11 -10.53 5.62
C LYS A 47 2.49 -9.91 5.43
N VAL A 48 3.03 -9.30 6.50
CA VAL A 48 4.32 -8.61 6.50
C VAL A 48 5.45 -9.55 6.93
N PHE A 49 5.24 -10.33 8.00
CA PHE A 49 6.28 -11.16 8.61
C PHE A 49 6.11 -12.64 8.26
N SER A 50 7.18 -13.30 7.83
CA SER A 50 7.17 -14.71 7.44
C SER A 50 6.91 -15.69 8.60
N PHE A 51 7.20 -15.28 9.83
CA PHE A 51 7.00 -16.09 11.04
C PHE A 51 5.58 -16.00 11.62
N THR A 52 4.71 -15.11 11.11
CA THR A 52 3.31 -15.05 11.54
C THR A 52 2.55 -16.27 11.04
N GLU A 53 1.69 -16.85 11.88
CA GLU A 53 0.87 -18.00 11.52
C GLU A 53 -0.06 -17.71 10.34
N ASP A 54 -0.39 -18.75 9.58
CA ASP A 54 -1.30 -18.67 8.46
C ASP A 54 -2.72 -19.06 8.90
N TYR A 55 -3.62 -18.07 8.91
CA TYR A 55 -5.02 -18.27 9.30
C TYR A 55 -5.90 -18.92 8.24
N ARG A 56 -5.35 -19.28 7.05
CA ARG A 56 -6.13 -19.86 5.96
C ARG A 56 -6.97 -21.09 6.38
N GLN A 57 -6.45 -21.92 7.27
CA GLN A 57 -7.12 -23.13 7.75
C GLN A 57 -8.45 -22.84 8.49
N TYR A 58 -8.65 -21.60 8.93
CA TYR A 58 -9.86 -21.17 9.64
C TYR A 58 -10.86 -20.46 8.73
N MET A 59 -10.52 -20.25 7.44
CA MET A 59 -11.33 -19.51 6.50
C MET A 59 -12.08 -20.48 5.58
N THR A 60 -13.28 -20.88 5.99
CA THR A 60 -14.14 -21.78 5.22
C THR A 60 -15.19 -21.06 4.38
N ASN A 61 -15.34 -19.76 4.57
CA ASN A 61 -16.39 -18.90 4.02
C ASN A 61 -15.93 -18.05 2.81
N ALA A 62 -14.80 -18.38 2.20
CA ALA A 62 -14.28 -17.72 1.00
C ALA A 62 -14.14 -18.72 -0.16
N LYS A 63 -14.67 -18.37 -1.34
CA LYS A 63 -14.52 -19.20 -2.56
C LYS A 63 -13.08 -19.19 -3.06
N GLU A 64 -12.41 -18.02 -2.99
CA GLU A 64 -11.02 -17.84 -3.38
C GLU A 64 -10.25 -17.06 -2.31
N ILE A 65 -8.98 -17.42 -2.06
CA ILE A 65 -8.10 -16.70 -1.16
C ILE A 65 -6.85 -16.28 -1.93
N ARG A 66 -6.61 -14.96 -2.00
CA ARG A 66 -5.43 -14.35 -2.62
C ARG A 66 -4.48 -13.83 -1.55
N LYS A 67 -3.25 -14.33 -1.56
CA LYS A 67 -2.23 -14.01 -0.58
C LYS A 67 -1.18 -13.08 -1.15
N GLY A 68 -0.85 -12.02 -0.42
CA GLY A 68 0.17 -11.04 -0.78
C GLY A 68 0.97 -10.54 0.42
N GLY A 69 1.98 -9.73 0.12
CA GLY A 69 2.86 -9.17 1.12
C GLY A 69 4.13 -10.00 1.36
N THR A 70 5.11 -9.36 1.99
CA THR A 70 6.47 -9.89 2.19
C THR A 70 6.50 -11.18 3.01
N GLY A 71 5.54 -11.35 3.92
CA GLY A 71 5.42 -12.52 4.78
C GLY A 71 4.98 -13.78 4.05
N TYR A 72 4.28 -13.66 2.92
CA TYR A 72 3.92 -14.81 2.08
C TYR A 72 4.93 -15.07 0.97
N SER A 73 5.30 -14.02 0.23
CA SER A 73 6.23 -14.17 -0.89
C SER A 73 6.88 -12.83 -1.27
N LEU A 74 8.16 -12.90 -1.64
CA LEU A 74 8.88 -11.74 -2.18
C LEU A 74 8.58 -11.50 -3.66
N SER A 75 8.07 -12.50 -4.38
CA SER A 75 7.80 -12.44 -5.83
C SER A 75 6.38 -11.97 -6.17
N VAL A 76 5.42 -12.12 -5.24
CA VAL A 76 4.04 -11.68 -5.46
C VAL A 76 3.98 -10.16 -5.41
N LYS A 77 3.43 -9.57 -6.47
CA LYS A 77 3.17 -8.13 -6.63
C LYS A 77 1.68 -7.90 -6.83
N LEU A 78 1.24 -6.67 -6.64
CA LEU A 78 -0.08 -6.26 -7.10
C LEU A 78 -0.16 -6.37 -8.62
N ASP A 79 -1.35 -6.63 -9.12
CA ASP A 79 -1.67 -6.51 -10.55
C ASP A 79 -1.41 -5.06 -10.98
N GLU A 80 -0.85 -4.87 -12.18
CA GLU A 80 -0.54 -3.55 -12.73
C GLU A 80 -1.78 -2.64 -12.78
N ALA A 81 -2.95 -3.23 -13.04
CA ALA A 81 -4.24 -2.52 -13.03
C ALA A 81 -4.65 -1.98 -11.64
N ILE A 82 -4.03 -2.48 -10.56
CA ILE A 82 -4.29 -2.07 -9.18
C ILE A 82 -3.15 -1.21 -8.63
N GLU A 83 -1.93 -1.41 -9.11
CA GLU A 83 -0.70 -0.84 -8.55
C GLU A 83 -0.74 0.69 -8.48
N PHE A 84 -1.34 1.36 -9.47
CA PHE A 84 -1.41 2.83 -9.57
C PHE A 84 -2.78 3.43 -9.25
N VAL A 85 -3.71 2.63 -8.71
CA VAL A 85 -5.02 3.13 -8.27
C VAL A 85 -4.85 3.95 -6.98
N THR A 86 -5.58 5.05 -6.87
CA THR A 86 -5.65 5.87 -5.65
C THR A 86 -6.11 5.02 -4.46
N PRO A 87 -5.42 5.03 -3.31
CA PRO A 87 -5.79 4.25 -2.14
C PRO A 87 -7.16 4.63 -1.57
N ASP A 88 -7.95 3.65 -1.19
CA ASP A 88 -9.21 3.85 -0.46
C ASP A 88 -8.95 4.03 1.03
N TYR A 89 -8.95 5.27 1.48
CA TYR A 89 -8.75 5.62 2.88
C TYR A 89 -9.96 5.29 3.76
N SER A 90 -11.14 5.08 3.17
CA SER A 90 -12.38 4.81 3.94
C SER A 90 -12.32 3.50 4.73
N ILE A 91 -11.46 2.57 4.35
CA ILE A 91 -11.26 1.32 5.10
C ILE A 91 -10.43 1.50 6.38
N TYR A 92 -9.82 2.67 6.57
CA TYR A 92 -9.06 3.04 7.77
C TYR A 92 -9.61 4.34 8.37
N PRO A 93 -10.76 4.32 9.07
CA PRO A 93 -11.46 5.53 9.53
C PRO A 93 -10.67 6.37 10.54
N ASN A 94 -9.58 5.83 11.08
CA ASN A 94 -8.71 6.55 12.03
C ASN A 94 -7.58 7.35 11.34
N ILE A 95 -7.46 7.28 10.01
CA ILE A 95 -6.51 8.11 9.28
C ILE A 95 -7.11 9.51 9.12
N ASP A 96 -6.34 10.54 9.49
CA ASP A 96 -6.72 11.94 9.27
C ASP A 96 -6.96 12.19 7.77
N ASP A 97 -8.05 12.91 7.45
CA ASP A 97 -8.43 13.21 6.06
C ASP A 97 -7.37 14.00 5.29
N ARG A 98 -6.44 14.67 5.99
CA ARG A 98 -5.32 15.39 5.40
C ARG A 98 -4.12 14.49 5.09
N THR A 99 -4.08 13.28 5.61
CA THR A 99 -2.92 12.37 5.51
C THR A 99 -2.99 11.53 4.24
N ALA A 100 -1.89 11.49 3.48
CA ALA A 100 -1.67 10.56 2.38
C ALA A 100 -0.47 9.66 2.66
N TYR A 101 -0.59 8.39 2.28
CA TYR A 101 0.48 7.39 2.34
C TYR A 101 0.96 7.04 0.94
N GLY A 102 2.26 6.95 0.73
CA GLY A 102 2.78 6.58 -0.59
C GLY A 102 4.27 6.30 -0.63
N PHE A 103 4.71 6.00 -1.84
CA PHE A 103 6.11 5.84 -2.19
C PHE A 103 6.41 6.72 -3.40
N LEU A 104 7.44 7.53 -3.34
CA LEU A 104 7.97 8.28 -4.48
C LEU A 104 8.99 7.44 -5.25
N THR A 105 9.70 6.57 -4.53
CA THR A 105 10.68 5.63 -5.10
C THR A 105 10.42 4.22 -4.58
N ARG A 106 10.89 3.21 -5.33
CA ARG A 106 10.89 1.81 -4.90
C ARG A 106 12.29 1.25 -5.00
N GLY A 107 12.60 0.30 -4.11
CA GLY A 107 13.90 -0.33 -4.08
C GLY A 107 14.93 0.42 -3.23
N CYS A 108 16.18 -0.04 -3.24
CA CYS A 108 17.25 0.56 -2.47
C CYS A 108 18.62 0.21 -3.10
N GLN A 109 19.57 1.13 -3.09
CA GLN A 109 20.95 0.88 -3.57
C GLN A 109 21.76 0.03 -2.57
N ASN A 110 21.40 0.08 -1.28
CA ASN A 110 22.12 -0.65 -0.25
C ASN A 110 21.81 -2.15 -0.33
N ARG A 111 22.83 -2.99 -0.11
CA ARG A 111 22.73 -4.45 -0.10
C ARG A 111 22.94 -5.00 1.31
N CYS A 112 22.20 -4.47 2.28
CA CYS A 112 22.28 -4.93 3.67
C CYS A 112 21.92 -6.40 3.77
N LYS A 113 22.74 -7.19 4.47
CA LYS A 113 22.64 -8.67 4.53
C LYS A 113 21.29 -9.18 5.05
N TRP A 114 20.64 -8.46 5.97
CA TRP A 114 19.35 -8.82 6.58
C TRP A 114 18.14 -8.22 5.85
N CYS A 115 18.36 -7.31 4.88
CA CYS A 115 17.28 -6.56 4.25
C CYS A 115 16.65 -7.34 3.09
N VAL A 116 15.32 -7.35 3.04
CA VAL A 116 14.56 -8.01 1.96
C VAL A 116 14.39 -7.13 0.73
N VAL A 117 14.53 -5.79 0.87
CA VAL A 117 14.24 -4.81 -0.18
C VAL A 117 14.99 -5.08 -1.48
N PRO A 118 16.33 -5.31 -1.49
CA PRO A 118 17.05 -5.58 -2.73
C PRO A 118 16.57 -6.84 -3.46
N ARG A 119 16.07 -7.85 -2.70
CA ARG A 119 15.52 -9.10 -3.28
C ARG A 119 14.10 -8.93 -3.80
N LYS A 120 13.28 -8.08 -3.14
CA LYS A 120 11.88 -7.88 -3.48
C LYS A 120 11.69 -6.82 -4.56
N GLU A 121 12.41 -5.70 -4.47
CA GLU A 121 12.18 -4.49 -5.27
C GLU A 121 13.35 -4.15 -6.20
N GLY A 122 14.54 -4.70 -5.93
CA GLY A 122 15.76 -4.43 -6.67
C GLY A 122 16.44 -3.11 -6.31
N GLY A 123 17.15 -2.51 -7.25
CA GLY A 123 17.74 -1.19 -7.11
C GLY A 123 16.70 -0.08 -7.03
N ILE A 124 17.14 1.07 -6.51
CA ILE A 124 16.24 2.22 -6.41
C ILE A 124 15.81 2.71 -7.80
N LYS A 125 14.53 3.08 -7.93
CA LYS A 125 13.92 3.59 -9.15
C LYS A 125 12.76 4.54 -8.84
N PRO A 126 12.44 5.49 -9.75
CA PRO A 126 11.22 6.28 -9.70
C PRO A 126 9.98 5.40 -9.60
N TYR A 127 8.95 5.89 -8.90
CA TYR A 127 7.69 5.16 -8.77
C TYR A 127 6.47 6.05 -9.00
N MET A 128 6.17 7.01 -8.13
CA MET A 128 5.05 7.96 -8.28
C MET A 128 5.53 9.38 -8.08
N ASP A 129 4.85 10.35 -8.72
CA ASP A 129 5.06 11.76 -8.42
C ASP A 129 4.30 12.15 -7.13
N VAL A 130 4.81 13.13 -6.41
CA VAL A 130 4.17 13.62 -5.17
C VAL A 130 2.75 14.12 -5.44
N GLU A 131 2.47 14.69 -6.61
CA GLU A 131 1.14 15.17 -6.99
C GLU A 131 0.13 14.04 -7.17
N GLU A 132 0.59 12.82 -7.53
CA GLU A 132 -0.24 11.62 -7.64
C GLU A 132 -0.57 11.02 -6.26
N ILE A 133 0.24 11.32 -5.23
CA ILE A 133 0.01 10.88 -3.84
C ILE A 133 -0.84 11.89 -3.09
N ALA A 134 -0.57 13.19 -3.26
CA ALA A 134 -1.25 14.29 -2.56
C ALA A 134 -2.59 14.67 -3.23
N VAL A 135 -3.47 13.68 -3.39
CA VAL A 135 -4.79 13.86 -4.01
C VAL A 135 -5.89 14.16 -2.98
N ASP A 136 -7.07 14.54 -3.44
CA ASP A 136 -8.28 14.74 -2.61
C ASP A 136 -8.10 15.72 -1.43
N GLY A 137 -7.23 16.75 -1.61
CA GLY A 137 -6.96 17.76 -0.58
C GLY A 137 -6.02 17.29 0.53
N ARG A 138 -5.47 16.06 0.44
CA ARG A 138 -4.48 15.53 1.38
C ARG A 138 -3.15 16.25 1.22
N ASN A 139 -2.64 16.81 2.31
CA ASN A 139 -1.45 17.67 2.31
C ASN A 139 -0.41 17.29 3.38
N GLU A 140 -0.67 16.24 4.14
CA GLU A 140 0.29 15.62 5.05
C GLU A 140 0.72 14.28 4.46
N LEU A 141 2.02 14.11 4.18
CA LEU A 141 2.54 12.96 3.46
C LEU A 141 3.34 12.05 4.39
N TYR A 142 2.93 10.77 4.45
CA TYR A 142 3.73 9.70 5.02
C TYR A 142 4.39 8.90 3.90
N LEU A 143 5.64 9.25 3.59
CA LEU A 143 6.44 8.58 2.58
C LEU A 143 7.10 7.33 3.20
N MET A 144 6.82 6.18 2.61
CA MET A 144 7.29 4.88 3.08
C MET A 144 8.51 4.38 2.29
N ASP A 145 9.22 5.30 1.66
CA ASP A 145 10.39 5.02 0.84
C ASP A 145 11.53 4.39 1.65
N ASN A 146 12.23 3.44 1.04
CA ASN A 146 13.36 2.77 1.69
C ASN A 146 14.61 3.65 1.78
N ASN A 147 14.85 4.50 0.76
CA ASN A 147 16.05 5.35 0.68
C ASN A 147 15.88 6.45 -0.38
N ILE A 148 14.89 7.31 -0.22
CA ILE A 148 14.51 8.34 -1.20
C ILE A 148 15.66 9.27 -1.61
N LEU A 149 16.56 9.60 -0.67
CA LEU A 149 17.67 10.53 -0.91
C LEU A 149 18.82 9.91 -1.72
N ALA A 150 18.74 8.64 -2.10
CA ALA A 150 19.78 7.94 -2.82
C ALA A 150 19.65 7.98 -4.36
N CYS A 151 18.74 8.81 -4.89
CA CYS A 151 18.59 9.01 -6.33
C CYS A 151 18.09 10.42 -6.64
N ASP A 152 18.46 10.93 -7.82
CA ASP A 152 18.13 12.28 -8.27
C ASP A 152 16.63 12.52 -8.31
N TYR A 153 15.84 11.56 -8.81
CA TYR A 153 14.39 11.65 -8.82
C TYR A 153 13.81 11.87 -7.41
N GLY A 154 14.33 11.14 -6.40
CA GLY A 154 13.90 11.33 -5.02
C GLY A 154 14.19 12.74 -4.50
N LEU A 155 15.36 13.30 -4.83
CA LEU A 155 15.73 14.68 -4.48
C LEU A 155 14.82 15.70 -5.17
N GLU A 156 14.52 15.53 -6.47
CA GLU A 156 13.58 16.36 -7.22
C GLU A 156 12.20 16.37 -6.58
N GLN A 157 11.70 15.21 -6.13
CA GLN A 157 10.41 15.11 -5.46
C GLN A 157 10.40 15.82 -4.10
N ILE A 158 11.48 15.77 -3.33
CA ILE A 158 11.62 16.51 -2.07
C ILE A 158 11.62 18.02 -2.34
N GLU A 159 12.30 18.50 -3.38
CA GLU A 159 12.28 19.91 -3.77
C GLU A 159 10.86 20.37 -4.15
N LYS A 160 10.08 19.53 -4.88
CA LYS A 160 8.67 19.81 -5.16
C LYS A 160 7.85 19.97 -3.86
N ILE A 161 8.00 19.05 -2.91
CA ILE A 161 7.29 19.10 -1.61
C ILE A 161 7.60 20.41 -0.89
N ILE A 162 8.85 20.82 -0.83
CA ILE A 162 9.25 22.09 -0.22
C ILE A 162 8.58 23.26 -0.93
N SER A 163 8.59 23.28 -2.25
CA SER A 163 7.96 24.34 -3.05
C SER A 163 6.44 24.46 -2.84
N PHE A 164 5.75 23.35 -2.58
CA PHE A 164 4.32 23.37 -2.25
C PHE A 164 4.04 23.99 -0.88
N LYS A 165 4.89 23.75 0.10
CA LYS A 165 4.77 24.35 1.43
C LYS A 165 4.94 25.86 1.38
N ASP A 166 5.90 26.36 0.61
CA ASP A 166 6.17 27.79 0.48
C ASP A 166 5.04 28.54 -0.23
N ARG A 167 4.33 27.92 -1.18
CA ARG A 167 3.17 28.52 -1.84
C ARG A 167 1.94 28.69 -0.94
N LYS A 168 1.81 27.89 0.13
CA LYS A 168 0.69 27.97 1.09
C LYS A 168 0.95 28.92 2.26
N SER A 169 2.19 29.40 2.44
CA SER A 169 2.55 30.37 3.48
C SER A 169 2.42 31.84 3.03
N VAL A 170 1.89 32.11 1.85
CA VAL A 170 1.61 33.45 1.32
C VAL A 170 0.09 33.66 1.29
N VAL A 171 -0.51 33.74 2.48
CA VAL A 171 -1.84 34.32 2.70
C VAL A 171 -1.80 35.16 3.97
#